data_d23ba5fb27cba97d544dfa813d8a5fe6
#
_entry.id   d23ba5fb27cba97d544dfa813d8a5fe6
#
_cell.length_a   1.000
_cell.length_b   1.000
_cell.length_c   1.000
_cell.angle_alpha   90.00
_cell.angle_beta   90.00
_cell.angle_gamma   90.00
#
_symmetry.space_group_name_H-M   'P 1'
#
loop_
_entity.id
_entity.type
_entity.pdbx_description
1 polymer ?
#
loop_
_entity_poly.entity_id
_entity_poly.type
_entity_poly.pdbx_seq_one_letter_code
_entity_poly.pdbx_strand_id
1 'polypeptide(L)'
;MKQLLQLFLAFARVGVMTFGGGYAMIPILEREIVDRQGWASSEELMDYYAVGQCTPGVIAVNTATFIGYKVAGTLGGVFATLGMVFPSLVIITVIAGVLTRFADIPAVKSAFAAIRVCVCVLIFNAVLKLWKGAVKDKAGLCLFLLVFVLSIFLDISPVFYVLFCAVAGILFTRWGVRGK
;
A
#
# COMPACT_ATOMS: atom_id res chain seq x y z
N MET A 1 21.26 -20.84 3.86
CA MET A 1 19.95 -21.42 3.53
C MET A 1 18.96 -21.40 4.70
N LYS A 2 19.34 -21.80 5.94
CA LYS A 2 18.42 -21.76 7.10
C LYS A 2 17.88 -20.34 7.40
N GLN A 3 18.73 -19.33 7.32
CA GLN A 3 18.35 -17.94 7.60
C GLN A 3 17.36 -17.37 6.56
N LEU A 4 17.51 -17.71 5.27
CA LEU A 4 16.57 -17.30 4.21
C LEU A 4 15.18 -17.93 4.40
N LEU A 5 15.14 -19.22 4.80
CA LEU A 5 13.89 -19.89 5.12
C LEU A 5 13.22 -19.28 6.38
N GLN A 6 14.00 -18.92 7.38
CA GLN A 6 13.49 -18.21 8.57
C GLN A 6 12.89 -16.86 8.21
N LEU A 7 13.55 -16.07 7.34
CA LEU A 7 13.02 -14.82 6.82
C LEU A 7 11.69 -15.03 6.09
N PHE A 8 11.65 -15.99 5.16
CA PHE A 8 10.43 -16.33 4.44
C PHE A 8 9.28 -16.69 5.39
N LEU A 9 9.52 -17.60 6.35
CA LEU A 9 8.48 -18.05 7.29
C LEU A 9 8.03 -16.95 8.27
N ALA A 10 8.94 -16.12 8.76
CA ALA A 10 8.61 -15.01 9.64
C ALA A 10 7.71 -14.00 8.93
N PHE A 11 8.09 -13.58 7.73
CA PHE A 11 7.27 -12.66 6.96
C PHE A 11 5.99 -13.29 6.41
N ALA A 12 5.97 -14.60 6.14
CA ALA A 12 4.73 -15.32 5.82
C ALA A 12 3.73 -15.28 7.00
N ARG A 13 4.20 -15.44 8.24
CA ARG A 13 3.33 -15.27 9.43
C ARG A 13 2.78 -13.85 9.53
N VAL A 14 3.65 -12.83 9.32
CA VAL A 14 3.20 -11.44 9.27
C VAL A 14 2.13 -11.26 8.19
N GLY A 15 2.37 -11.78 6.98
CA GLY A 15 1.44 -11.69 5.85
C GLY A 15 0.08 -12.33 6.12
N VAL A 16 0.04 -13.49 6.81
CA VAL A 16 -1.23 -14.14 7.22
C VAL A 16 -1.97 -13.34 8.30
N MET A 17 -1.23 -12.75 9.25
CA MET A 17 -1.82 -12.07 10.41
C MET A 17 -2.19 -10.62 10.11
N THR A 18 -1.76 -10.07 8.99
CA THR A 18 -2.00 -8.67 8.63
C THR A 18 -3.39 -8.53 8.01
N PHE A 19 -4.36 -8.18 8.83
CA PHE A 19 -5.69 -7.76 8.39
C PHE A 19 -5.78 -6.24 8.48
N GLY A 20 -5.85 -5.57 7.32
CA GLY A 20 -5.86 -4.11 7.23
C GLY A 20 -4.57 -3.57 6.61
N GLY A 21 -4.40 -2.26 6.67
CA GLY A 21 -3.26 -1.57 6.08
C GLY A 21 -2.65 -0.54 7.02
N GLY A 22 -1.48 -0.04 6.66
CA GLY A 22 -0.83 1.03 7.37
C GLY A 22 -0.46 0.66 8.82
N TYR A 23 -0.77 1.52 9.75
CA TYR A 23 -0.33 1.41 11.14
C TYR A 23 -0.83 0.16 11.89
N ALA A 24 -1.89 -0.50 11.44
CA ALA A 24 -2.43 -1.70 12.09
C ALA A 24 -1.45 -2.89 12.08
N MET A 25 -0.48 -2.89 11.18
CA MET A 25 0.49 -3.98 11.05
C MET A 25 1.77 -3.77 11.88
N ILE A 26 2.01 -2.56 12.42
CA ILE A 26 3.21 -2.27 13.23
C ILE A 26 3.32 -3.22 14.42
N PRO A 27 2.29 -3.46 15.24
CA PRO A 27 2.39 -4.36 16.38
C PRO A 27 2.71 -5.82 15.97
N ILE A 28 2.25 -6.24 14.79
CA ILE A 28 2.51 -7.60 14.29
C ILE A 28 3.97 -7.71 13.83
N LEU A 29 4.47 -6.68 13.12
CA LEU A 29 5.87 -6.59 12.72
C LEU A 29 6.79 -6.52 13.94
N GLU A 30 6.47 -5.69 14.93
CA GLU A 30 7.25 -5.54 16.15
C GLU A 30 7.38 -6.87 16.88
N ARG A 31 6.26 -7.55 17.12
CA ARG A 31 6.24 -8.86 17.77
C ARG A 31 7.07 -9.91 17.02
N GLU A 32 6.99 -9.97 15.68
CA GLU A 32 7.69 -11.00 14.91
C GLU A 32 9.15 -10.64 14.70
N ILE A 33 9.46 -9.38 14.35
CA ILE A 33 10.80 -8.97 13.92
C ILE A 33 11.70 -8.56 15.10
N VAL A 34 11.13 -7.83 16.07
CA VAL A 34 11.87 -7.34 17.24
C VAL A 34 11.86 -8.41 18.32
N ASP A 35 10.68 -8.79 18.83
CA ASP A 35 10.58 -9.64 20.01
C ASP A 35 10.98 -11.08 19.75
N ARG A 36 10.59 -11.66 18.61
CA ARG A 36 10.84 -13.08 18.32
C ARG A 36 12.17 -13.34 17.63
N GLN A 37 12.50 -12.52 16.65
CA GLN A 37 13.68 -12.75 15.81
C GLN A 37 14.89 -11.92 16.20
N GLY A 38 14.68 -10.76 16.84
CA GLY A 38 15.75 -9.84 17.20
C GLY A 38 16.51 -9.26 16.00
N TRP A 39 15.85 -9.15 14.84
CA TRP A 39 16.50 -8.68 13.61
C TRP A 39 16.60 -7.16 13.53
N ALA A 40 15.77 -6.46 14.26
CA ALA A 40 15.79 -5.01 14.35
C ALA A 40 15.37 -4.56 15.76
N SER A 41 15.72 -3.34 16.15
CA SER A 41 15.12 -2.68 17.31
C SER A 41 13.76 -2.07 16.93
N SER A 42 12.95 -1.68 17.92
CA SER A 42 11.69 -0.97 17.67
C SER A 42 11.91 0.34 16.91
N GLU A 43 12.98 1.07 17.23
CA GLU A 43 13.34 2.32 16.54
C GLU A 43 13.69 2.05 15.08
N GLU A 44 14.56 1.09 14.79
CA GLU A 44 14.94 0.71 13.43
C GLU A 44 13.73 0.23 12.61
N LEU A 45 12.82 -0.53 13.24
CA LEU A 45 11.59 -0.97 12.58
C LEU A 45 10.73 0.23 12.16
N MET A 46 10.60 1.24 13.03
CA MET A 46 9.85 2.46 12.74
C MET A 46 10.52 3.29 11.64
N ASP A 47 11.85 3.34 11.59
CA ASP A 47 12.59 4.00 10.52
C ASP A 47 12.37 3.31 9.17
N TYR A 48 12.49 1.99 9.10
CA TYR A 48 12.18 1.22 7.88
C TYR A 48 10.73 1.38 7.45
N TYR A 49 9.83 1.46 8.42
CA TYR A 49 8.42 1.68 8.14
C TYR A 49 8.18 3.07 7.55
N ALA A 50 8.81 4.13 8.11
CA ALA A 50 8.74 5.50 7.60
C ALA A 50 9.30 5.62 6.17
N VAL A 51 10.48 5.00 5.91
CA VAL A 51 11.06 4.93 4.57
C VAL A 51 10.15 4.16 3.62
N GLY A 52 9.53 3.06 4.10
CA GLY A 52 8.56 2.26 3.36
C GLY A 52 7.32 3.05 2.92
N GLN A 53 6.90 4.04 3.71
CA GLN A 53 5.81 4.96 3.35
C GLN A 53 6.18 5.92 2.21
N CYS A 54 7.44 6.31 2.13
CA CYS A 54 7.95 7.20 1.08
C CYS A 54 8.31 6.45 -0.21
N THR A 55 8.41 5.13 -0.14
CA THR A 55 8.77 4.26 -1.27
C THR A 55 7.50 3.80 -2.00
N PRO A 56 7.45 3.87 -3.35
CA PRO A 56 6.31 3.34 -4.09
C PRO A 56 6.07 1.85 -3.80
N GLY A 57 4.79 1.49 -3.59
CA GLY A 57 4.40 0.10 -3.32
C GLY A 57 3.68 -0.08 -1.99
N VAL A 58 3.50 -1.35 -1.59
CA VAL A 58 2.84 -1.71 -0.33
C VAL A 58 3.85 -1.56 0.81
N ILE A 59 3.53 -0.71 1.79
CA ILE A 59 4.42 -0.38 2.93
C ILE A 59 4.97 -1.63 3.60
N ALA A 60 4.13 -2.64 3.84
CA ALA A 60 4.53 -3.90 4.45
C ALA A 60 5.60 -4.66 3.64
N VAL A 61 5.43 -4.69 2.33
CA VAL A 61 6.35 -5.35 1.41
C VAL A 61 7.68 -4.60 1.38
N ASN A 62 7.63 -3.26 1.31
CA ASN A 62 8.83 -2.43 1.36
C ASN A 62 9.59 -2.62 2.68
N THR A 63 8.89 -2.59 3.83
CA THR A 63 9.48 -2.82 5.15
C THR A 63 10.10 -4.22 5.25
N ALA A 64 9.39 -5.25 4.76
CA ALA A 64 9.91 -6.62 4.71
C ALA A 64 11.19 -6.71 3.87
N THR A 65 11.22 -6.03 2.72
CA THR A 65 12.38 -5.99 1.84
C THR A 65 13.59 -5.35 2.54
N PHE A 66 13.41 -4.21 3.22
CA PHE A 66 14.48 -3.52 3.93
C PHE A 66 15.05 -4.36 5.07
N ILE A 67 14.19 -4.95 5.90
CA ILE A 67 14.61 -5.82 7.00
C ILE A 67 15.31 -7.07 6.47
N GLY A 68 14.74 -7.71 5.45
CA GLY A 68 15.34 -8.86 4.81
C GLY A 68 16.71 -8.56 4.22
N TYR A 69 16.87 -7.38 3.60
CA TYR A 69 18.15 -6.92 3.07
C TYR A 69 19.17 -6.69 4.20
N LYS A 70 18.77 -6.08 5.31
CA LYS A 70 19.63 -5.90 6.49
C LYS A 70 20.15 -7.25 7.02
N VAL A 71 19.31 -8.28 7.06
CA VAL A 71 19.62 -9.56 7.68
C VAL A 71 20.48 -10.46 6.80
N ALA A 72 20.19 -10.53 5.49
CA ALA A 72 20.85 -11.47 4.59
C ALA A 72 21.10 -10.88 3.16
N GLY A 73 21.28 -9.57 3.05
CA GLY A 73 21.55 -8.88 1.80
C GLY A 73 20.42 -9.02 0.79
N THR A 74 20.74 -8.93 -0.49
CA THR A 74 19.76 -8.96 -1.60
C THR A 74 18.86 -10.18 -1.56
N LEU A 75 19.41 -11.38 -1.32
CA LEU A 75 18.65 -12.61 -1.20
C LEU A 75 17.70 -12.57 0.01
N GLY A 76 18.15 -12.00 1.12
CA GLY A 76 17.29 -11.79 2.29
C GLY A 76 16.07 -10.92 1.97
N GLY A 77 16.27 -9.81 1.25
CA GLY A 77 15.19 -8.96 0.78
C GLY A 77 14.19 -9.70 -0.10
N VAL A 78 14.67 -10.48 -1.06
CA VAL A 78 13.81 -11.29 -1.95
C VAL A 78 12.98 -12.30 -1.17
N PHE A 79 13.61 -13.08 -0.26
CA PHE A 79 12.90 -14.09 0.52
C PHE A 79 11.91 -13.50 1.52
N ALA A 80 12.22 -12.37 2.14
CA ALA A 80 11.31 -11.65 3.02
C ALA A 80 10.09 -11.12 2.26
N THR A 81 10.31 -10.52 1.08
CA THR A 81 9.26 -10.04 0.18
C THR A 81 8.34 -11.17 -0.29
N LEU A 82 8.92 -12.27 -0.76
CA LEU A 82 8.16 -13.44 -1.17
C LEU A 82 7.36 -14.02 0.00
N GLY A 83 7.97 -14.11 1.18
CA GLY A 83 7.28 -14.55 2.40
C GLY A 83 6.06 -13.70 2.71
N MET A 84 6.18 -12.38 2.61
CA MET A 84 5.09 -11.43 2.88
C MET A 84 3.91 -11.58 1.91
N VAL A 85 4.20 -11.80 0.62
CA VAL A 85 3.18 -11.86 -0.45
C VAL A 85 2.59 -13.27 -0.61
N PHE A 86 3.37 -14.31 -0.38
CA PHE A 86 2.99 -15.69 -0.64
C PHE A 86 1.66 -16.14 -0.02
N PRO A 87 1.37 -15.88 1.27
CA PRO A 87 0.10 -16.28 1.87
C PRO A 87 -1.11 -15.64 1.20
N SER A 88 -1.00 -14.37 0.85
CA SER A 88 -2.07 -13.64 0.15
C SER A 88 -2.35 -14.25 -1.23
N LEU A 89 -1.31 -14.61 -1.97
CA LEU A 89 -1.46 -15.28 -3.26
C LEU A 89 -2.14 -16.64 -3.12
N VAL A 90 -1.74 -17.45 -2.14
CA VAL A 90 -2.36 -18.77 -1.88
C VAL A 90 -3.83 -18.61 -1.52
N ILE A 91 -4.15 -17.72 -0.57
CA ILE A 91 -5.53 -17.48 -0.13
C ILE A 91 -6.40 -17.02 -1.29
N ILE A 92 -5.94 -16.03 -2.06
CA ILE A 92 -6.70 -15.49 -3.19
C ILE A 92 -6.91 -16.55 -4.27
N THR A 93 -5.88 -17.35 -4.58
CA THR A 93 -5.98 -18.40 -5.59
C THR A 93 -6.98 -19.50 -5.18
N VAL A 94 -6.93 -19.93 -3.91
CA VAL A 94 -7.88 -20.91 -3.37
C VAL A 94 -9.31 -20.35 -3.40
N ILE A 95 -9.50 -19.13 -2.93
CA ILE A 95 -10.81 -18.48 -2.93
C ILE A 95 -11.33 -18.33 -4.37
N ALA A 96 -10.50 -17.88 -5.31
CA ALA A 96 -10.88 -17.72 -6.71
C ALA A 96 -11.31 -19.06 -7.32
N GLY A 97 -10.55 -20.14 -7.07
CA GLY A 97 -10.89 -21.48 -7.55
C GLY A 97 -12.22 -22.02 -7.01
N VAL A 98 -12.53 -21.71 -5.75
CA VAL A 98 -13.83 -22.07 -5.15
C VAL A 98 -14.96 -21.19 -5.72
N LEU A 99 -14.72 -19.87 -5.81
CA LEU A 99 -15.72 -18.91 -6.26
C LEU A 99 -16.17 -19.14 -7.71
N THR A 100 -15.30 -19.59 -8.59
CA THR A 100 -15.66 -19.90 -9.98
C THR A 100 -16.76 -20.97 -10.08
N ARG A 101 -16.82 -21.90 -9.12
CA ARG A 101 -17.86 -22.94 -9.08
C ARG A 101 -19.19 -22.45 -8.51
N PHE A 102 -19.19 -21.39 -7.72
CA PHE A 102 -20.36 -20.86 -7.02
C PHE A 102 -20.78 -19.47 -7.50
N ALA A 103 -20.10 -18.92 -8.51
CA ALA A 103 -20.34 -17.58 -9.02
C ALA A 103 -21.77 -17.33 -9.50
N ASP A 104 -22.47 -18.39 -9.95
CA ASP A 104 -23.82 -18.28 -10.49
C ASP A 104 -24.93 -18.37 -9.42
N ILE A 105 -24.59 -18.71 -8.19
CA ILE A 105 -25.57 -18.77 -7.10
C ILE A 105 -26.05 -17.33 -6.77
N PRO A 106 -27.40 -17.10 -6.73
CA PRO A 106 -27.95 -15.77 -6.48
C PRO A 106 -27.43 -15.12 -5.20
N ALA A 107 -27.28 -15.88 -4.12
CA ALA A 107 -26.75 -15.39 -2.85
C ALA A 107 -25.30 -14.89 -2.97
N VAL A 108 -24.46 -15.55 -3.77
CA VAL A 108 -23.08 -15.15 -4.03
C VAL A 108 -23.05 -13.87 -4.86
N LYS A 109 -23.87 -13.78 -5.90
CA LYS A 109 -24.01 -12.54 -6.71
C LYS A 109 -24.44 -11.36 -5.85
N SER A 110 -25.41 -11.56 -4.96
CA SER A 110 -25.86 -10.50 -4.03
C SER A 110 -24.77 -10.08 -3.04
N ALA A 111 -24.00 -11.03 -2.50
CA ALA A 111 -22.87 -10.75 -1.62
C ALA A 111 -21.80 -9.92 -2.34
N PHE A 112 -21.43 -10.28 -3.57
CA PHE A 112 -20.48 -9.48 -4.36
C PHE A 112 -21.01 -8.09 -4.72
N ALA A 113 -22.31 -7.96 -4.99
CA ALA A 113 -22.91 -6.64 -5.22
C ALA A 113 -22.79 -5.75 -3.96
N ALA A 114 -23.07 -6.30 -2.78
CA ALA A 114 -22.91 -5.60 -1.51
C ALA A 114 -21.44 -5.19 -1.24
N ILE A 115 -20.48 -6.10 -1.49
CA ILE A 115 -19.04 -5.81 -1.35
C ILE A 115 -18.64 -4.66 -2.28
N ARG A 116 -19.10 -4.65 -3.54
CA ARG A 116 -18.80 -3.55 -4.47
C ARG A 116 -19.27 -2.21 -3.94
N VAL A 117 -20.49 -2.14 -3.40
CA VAL A 117 -21.02 -0.92 -2.79
C VAL A 117 -20.15 -0.48 -1.61
N CYS A 118 -19.78 -1.39 -0.71
CA CYS A 118 -18.89 -1.09 0.41
C CYS A 118 -17.53 -0.55 -0.06
N VAL A 119 -16.92 -1.16 -1.08
CA VAL A 119 -15.66 -0.69 -1.65
C VAL A 119 -15.80 0.71 -2.25
N CYS A 120 -16.89 1.00 -2.98
CA CYS A 120 -17.16 2.35 -3.49
C CYS A 120 -17.23 3.39 -2.35
N VAL A 121 -17.92 3.05 -1.26
CA VAL A 121 -18.03 3.95 -0.09
C VAL A 121 -16.66 4.16 0.58
N LEU A 122 -15.85 3.10 0.70
CA LEU A 122 -14.49 3.21 1.25
C LEU A 122 -13.60 4.12 0.39
N ILE A 123 -13.63 3.94 -0.93
CA ILE A 123 -12.89 4.78 -1.89
C ILE A 123 -13.38 6.23 -1.77
N PHE A 124 -14.68 6.45 -1.75
CA PHE A 124 -15.24 7.80 -1.59
C PHE A 124 -14.80 8.47 -0.28
N ASN A 125 -14.83 7.75 0.82
CA ASN A 125 -14.35 8.26 2.11
C ASN A 125 -12.84 8.56 2.07
N ALA A 126 -12.03 7.73 1.41
CA ALA A 126 -10.60 7.98 1.23
C ALA A 126 -10.37 9.26 0.41
N VAL A 127 -11.11 9.45 -0.68
CA VAL A 127 -11.06 10.68 -1.49
C VAL A 127 -11.42 11.91 -0.66
N LEU A 128 -12.51 11.85 0.14
CA LEU A 128 -12.91 12.96 1.02
C LEU A 128 -11.84 13.30 2.06
N LYS A 129 -11.18 12.28 2.61
CA LYS A 129 -10.09 12.48 3.58
C LYS A 129 -8.86 13.14 2.94
N LEU A 130 -8.50 12.68 1.75
CA LEU A 130 -7.38 13.27 0.99
C LEU A 130 -7.71 14.69 0.53
N TRP A 131 -8.95 14.94 0.12
CA TRP A 131 -9.43 16.27 -0.29
C TRP A 131 -9.14 17.33 0.76
N LYS A 132 -9.52 17.05 2.00
CA LYS A 132 -9.32 18.00 3.14
C LYS A 132 -7.85 18.32 3.39
N GLY A 133 -6.95 17.40 3.05
CA GLY A 133 -5.50 17.60 3.21
C GLY A 133 -4.82 18.26 2.02
N ALA A 134 -5.24 17.92 0.81
CA ALA A 134 -4.57 18.28 -0.43
C ALA A 134 -5.10 19.59 -1.04
N VAL A 135 -6.41 19.83 -1.00
CA VAL A 135 -7.03 21.01 -1.64
C VAL A 135 -7.25 22.10 -0.60
N LYS A 136 -6.24 22.94 -0.39
CA LYS A 136 -6.30 24.08 0.55
C LYS A 136 -6.57 25.41 -0.14
N ASP A 137 -6.15 25.55 -1.39
CA ASP A 137 -6.16 26.78 -2.15
C ASP A 137 -6.96 26.66 -3.44
N LYS A 138 -7.42 27.80 -3.99
CA LYS A 138 -8.10 27.85 -5.30
C LYS A 138 -7.24 27.29 -6.44
N ALA A 139 -5.92 27.50 -6.37
CA ALA A 139 -4.99 26.95 -7.35
C ALA A 139 -4.93 25.42 -7.30
N GLY A 140 -4.91 24.83 -6.08
CA GLY A 140 -4.99 23.40 -5.89
C GLY A 140 -6.30 22.79 -6.40
N LEU A 141 -7.43 23.50 -6.21
CA LEU A 141 -8.73 23.10 -6.75
C LEU A 141 -8.72 23.09 -8.29
N CYS A 142 -8.18 24.15 -8.89
CA CYS A 142 -8.10 24.24 -10.36
C CYS A 142 -7.23 23.13 -10.94
N LEU A 143 -6.08 22.86 -10.31
CA LEU A 143 -5.17 21.78 -10.71
C LEU A 143 -5.84 20.40 -10.56
N PHE A 144 -6.57 20.18 -9.46
CA PHE A 144 -7.33 18.96 -9.25
C PHE A 144 -8.37 18.74 -10.35
N LEU A 145 -9.21 19.76 -10.64
CA LEU A 145 -10.23 19.66 -11.68
C LEU A 145 -9.63 19.41 -13.05
N LEU A 146 -8.51 20.08 -13.37
CA LEU A 146 -7.81 19.91 -14.63
C LEU A 146 -7.31 18.47 -14.78
N VAL A 147 -6.63 17.93 -13.78
CA VAL A 147 -6.13 16.54 -13.80
C VAL A 147 -7.28 15.54 -13.82
N PHE A 148 -8.35 15.79 -13.07
CA PHE A 148 -9.54 14.95 -13.05
C PHE A 148 -10.19 14.85 -14.43
N VAL A 149 -10.41 15.98 -15.10
CA VAL A 149 -10.94 16.00 -16.46
C VAL A 149 -10.00 15.32 -17.45
N LEU A 150 -8.69 15.64 -17.40
CA LEU A 150 -7.71 15.01 -18.28
C LEU A 150 -7.64 13.49 -18.08
N SER A 151 -7.77 13.00 -16.85
CA SER A 151 -7.74 11.56 -16.56
C SER A 151 -8.95 10.79 -17.10
N ILE A 152 -10.09 11.48 -17.35
CA ILE A 152 -11.26 10.86 -17.95
C ILE A 152 -11.10 10.69 -19.46
N PHE A 153 -10.43 11.65 -20.12
CA PHE A 153 -10.31 11.68 -21.58
C PHE A 153 -9.00 11.08 -22.12
N LEU A 154 -7.98 10.98 -21.28
CA LEU A 154 -6.64 10.56 -21.68
C LEU A 154 -6.21 9.36 -20.82
N ASP A 155 -6.01 8.21 -21.45
CA ASP A 155 -5.43 7.01 -20.83
C ASP A 155 -3.91 7.14 -20.61
N ILE A 156 -3.50 8.19 -19.86
CA ILE A 156 -2.10 8.44 -19.55
C ILE A 156 -1.78 7.81 -18.18
N SER A 157 -0.58 7.23 -18.06
CA SER A 157 -0.12 6.68 -16.78
C SER A 157 -0.18 7.71 -15.65
N PRO A 158 -0.69 7.35 -14.45
CA PRO A 158 -0.78 8.24 -13.29
C PRO A 158 0.54 8.93 -12.92
N VAL A 159 1.69 8.32 -13.25
CA VAL A 159 3.03 8.88 -13.00
C VAL A 159 3.22 10.23 -13.69
N PHE A 160 2.73 10.38 -14.93
CA PHE A 160 2.84 11.67 -15.66
C PHE A 160 2.01 12.77 -15.01
N TYR A 161 0.83 12.43 -14.49
CA TYR A 161 0.01 13.41 -13.75
C TYR A 161 0.68 13.86 -12.47
N VAL A 162 1.33 12.94 -11.73
CA VAL A 162 2.08 13.27 -10.51
C VAL A 162 3.25 14.20 -10.83
N LEU A 163 4.05 13.90 -11.86
CA LEU A 163 5.16 14.74 -12.29
C LEU A 163 4.69 16.14 -12.75
N PHE A 164 3.61 16.16 -13.54
CA PHE A 164 3.00 17.43 -13.97
C PHE A 164 2.55 18.28 -12.78
N CYS A 165 1.83 17.68 -11.82
CA CYS A 165 1.37 18.38 -10.61
C CYS A 165 2.53 18.84 -9.75
N ALA A 166 3.62 18.08 -9.64
CA ALA A 166 4.80 18.46 -8.89
C ALA A 166 5.47 19.72 -9.51
N VAL A 167 5.67 19.72 -10.83
CA VAL A 167 6.24 20.87 -11.55
C VAL A 167 5.33 22.09 -11.44
N ALA A 168 4.03 21.92 -11.69
CA ALA A 168 3.06 23.01 -11.57
C ALA A 168 3.01 23.57 -10.14
N GLY A 169 3.04 22.74 -9.11
CA GLY A 169 3.06 23.15 -7.71
C GLY A 169 4.30 23.98 -7.35
N ILE A 170 5.49 23.59 -7.84
CA ILE A 170 6.73 24.35 -7.65
C ILE A 170 6.64 25.71 -8.33
N LEU A 171 6.13 25.77 -9.57
CA LEU A 171 5.96 27.03 -10.30
C LEU A 171 4.98 27.97 -9.60
N PHE A 172 3.81 27.48 -9.16
CA PHE A 172 2.84 28.28 -8.41
C PHE A 172 3.41 28.80 -7.08
N THR A 173 4.25 28.02 -6.42
CA THR A 173 4.90 28.45 -5.17
C THR A 173 5.95 29.54 -5.43
N ARG A 174 6.71 29.44 -6.52
CA ARG A 174 7.71 30.45 -6.89
C ARG A 174 7.09 31.76 -7.39
N TRP A 175 5.95 31.71 -8.05
CA TRP A 175 5.27 32.89 -8.60
C TRP A 175 4.32 33.57 -7.61
N GLY A 176 4.37 33.22 -6.34
CA GLY A 176 3.64 33.91 -5.27
C GLY A 176 2.10 33.77 -5.35
N VAL A 177 1.58 32.86 -6.13
CA VAL A 177 0.13 32.62 -6.30
C VAL A 177 -0.49 31.93 -5.08
N ARG A 178 0.27 31.60 -4.04
CA ARG A 178 -0.28 31.20 -2.75
C ARG A 178 -0.93 32.41 -2.10
N GLY A 179 -2.24 32.53 -2.24
CA GLY A 179 -3.03 33.45 -1.45
C GLY A 179 -2.75 33.24 0.05
N LYS A 180 -2.44 34.38 0.70
CA LYS A 180 -2.37 34.49 2.16
C LYS A 180 -3.61 33.93 2.83
#